data_e6002901a62eeb6cc75231d655a84cda
#
_entry.id   e6002901a62eeb6cc75231d655a84cda
#
_cell.length_a   1.000
_cell.length_b   1.000
_cell.length_c   1.000
_cell.angle_alpha   90.00
_cell.angle_beta   90.00
_cell.angle_gamma   90.00
#
_symmetry.space_group_name_H-M   'P 1'
#
loop_
_entity.id
_entity.type
_entity.pdbx_description
1 polymer ?
#
loop_
_entity_poly.entity_id
_entity_poly.type
_entity_poly.pdbx_seq_one_letter_code
_entity_poly.pdbx_strand_id
1 'polypeptide(L)'
;EMHGLVGRTVILAPKAIRGPREVACTGPRYQVKSYPADMLFEGAFGEMKRRDQAADPQKIAESIGFRGGRWKTLETGCAVEISYHFLDPATAAFGLNDYVYFLKKQP
;
A
#
# COMPACT_ATOMS: atom_id res chain seq x y z
N GLU A 1 9.91 -2.18 12.08
CA GLU A 1 10.11 -1.05 13.00
C GLU A 1 9.79 0.26 12.29
N MET A 2 8.82 0.97 12.82
CA MET A 2 8.23 2.11 12.12
C MET A 2 9.25 3.23 11.87
N HIS A 3 10.06 3.55 12.87
CA HIS A 3 11.02 4.65 12.75
C HIS A 3 12.11 4.36 11.72
N GLY A 4 12.44 3.10 11.51
CA GLY A 4 13.46 2.73 10.56
C GLY A 4 13.07 2.96 9.10
N LEU A 5 11.78 3.10 8.81
CA LEU A 5 11.30 3.27 7.44
C LEU A 5 11.00 4.74 7.09
N VAL A 6 10.69 5.56 8.09
CA VAL A 6 10.33 6.96 7.85
C VAL A 6 11.55 7.72 7.32
N GLY A 7 11.34 8.49 6.25
CA GLY A 7 12.42 9.26 5.64
C GLY A 7 13.29 8.46 4.67
N ARG A 8 13.00 7.19 4.46
CA ARG A 8 13.76 6.36 3.54
C ARG A 8 13.15 6.42 2.14
N THR A 9 13.95 6.13 1.15
CA THR A 9 13.56 6.16 -0.27
C THR A 9 13.30 4.75 -0.76
N VAL A 10 12.25 4.58 -1.57
CA VAL A 10 11.94 3.33 -2.25
C VAL A 10 11.99 3.60 -3.75
N ILE A 11 12.69 2.75 -4.49
CA ILE A 11 12.80 2.85 -5.94
C ILE A 11 12.15 1.61 -6.55
N LEU A 12 11.10 1.82 -7.32
CA LEU A 12 10.38 0.74 -8.01
C LEU A 12 10.93 0.63 -9.42
N ALA A 13 12.01 -0.13 -9.57
CA ALA A 13 12.68 -0.30 -10.86
C ALA A 13 12.14 -1.57 -11.54
N PRO A 14 12.32 -1.71 -12.88
CA PRO A 14 11.80 -2.88 -13.60
C PRO A 14 12.32 -4.21 -13.10
N LYS A 15 13.57 -4.27 -12.68
CA LYS A 15 14.20 -5.54 -12.28
C LYS A 15 14.43 -5.69 -10.80
N ALA A 16 14.12 -4.65 -10.01
CA ALA A 16 14.34 -4.69 -8.57
C ALA A 16 13.55 -3.58 -7.90
N ILE A 17 13.17 -3.81 -6.66
CA ILE A 17 12.71 -2.76 -5.77
C ILE A 17 13.85 -2.51 -4.80
N ARG A 18 14.31 -1.26 -4.75
CA ARG A 18 15.44 -0.85 -3.92
C ARG A 18 14.94 0.04 -2.80
N GLY A 19 15.48 -0.16 -1.62
CA GLY A 19 15.08 0.61 -0.46
C GLY A 19 15.42 -0.13 0.81
N PRO A 20 14.73 0.20 1.90
CA PRO A 20 14.91 -0.53 3.15
C PRO A 20 14.73 -2.03 2.95
N ARG A 21 15.41 -2.81 3.79
CA ARG A 21 15.39 -4.28 3.69
C ARG A 21 13.97 -4.84 3.64
N GLU A 22 13.06 -4.22 4.38
CA GLU A 22 11.68 -4.71 4.48
C GLU A 22 10.93 -4.65 3.15
N VAL A 23 11.33 -3.77 2.24
CA VAL A 23 10.66 -3.61 0.95
C VAL A 23 11.51 -4.05 -0.22
N ALA A 24 12.81 -4.26 -0.03
CA ALA A 24 13.72 -4.61 -1.12
C ALA A 24 13.32 -5.95 -1.73
N CYS A 25 13.42 -6.05 -3.06
CA CYS A 25 12.97 -7.23 -3.77
C CYS A 25 13.71 -7.34 -5.09
N THR A 26 14.18 -8.55 -5.42
CA THR A 26 14.82 -8.83 -6.69
C THR A 26 13.82 -9.52 -7.61
N GLY A 27 13.73 -9.06 -8.87
CA GLY A 27 12.85 -9.68 -9.85
C GLY A 27 11.38 -9.51 -9.58
N PRO A 28 10.91 -8.31 -9.29
CA PRO A 28 9.47 -8.13 -9.07
C PRO A 28 8.69 -8.41 -10.35
N ARG A 29 7.44 -8.85 -10.17
CA ARG A 29 6.51 -9.08 -11.28
C ARG A 29 5.34 -8.15 -11.05
N TYR A 30 5.43 -6.95 -11.61
CA TYR A 30 4.43 -5.92 -11.37
C TYR A 30 3.12 -6.23 -12.07
N GLN A 31 2.02 -6.02 -11.36
CA GLN A 31 0.69 -6.03 -11.94
C GLN A 31 -0.05 -4.80 -11.44
N VAL A 32 -0.75 -4.12 -12.34
CA VAL A 32 -1.56 -2.96 -11.97
C VAL A 32 -3.00 -3.41 -11.88
N LYS A 33 -3.62 -3.14 -10.74
CA LYS A 33 -5.01 -3.49 -10.47
C LYS A 33 -5.75 -2.29 -9.92
N SER A 34 -7.07 -2.40 -9.85
CA SER A 34 -7.94 -1.38 -9.26
C SER A 34 -8.65 -2.00 -8.08
N TYR A 35 -8.49 -1.41 -6.90
CA TYR A 35 -9.02 -1.97 -5.66
C TYR A 35 -10.04 -1.05 -5.02
N PRO A 36 -11.17 -1.59 -4.53
CA PRO A 36 -12.07 -0.85 -3.66
C PRO A 36 -11.53 -0.80 -2.23
N ALA A 37 -12.21 -0.04 -1.37
CA ALA A 37 -11.71 0.20 -0.01
C ALA A 37 -11.49 -1.07 0.81
N ASP A 38 -12.38 -2.06 0.68
CA ASP A 38 -12.29 -3.27 1.49
C ASP A 38 -11.16 -4.20 1.04
N MET A 39 -10.52 -3.93 -0.08
CA MET A 39 -9.39 -4.71 -0.57
C MET A 39 -8.04 -4.03 -0.35
N LEU A 40 -8.02 -2.77 0.06
CA LEU A 40 -6.76 -2.09 0.36
C LEU A 40 -6.05 -2.77 1.54
N PHE A 41 -4.71 -2.71 1.51
CA PHE A 41 -3.88 -3.24 2.59
C PHE A 41 -4.22 -4.68 2.92
N GLU A 42 -4.33 -5.49 1.84
CA GLU A 42 -4.57 -6.93 1.94
C GLU A 42 -5.89 -7.26 2.64
N GLY A 43 -6.88 -6.40 2.45
CA GLY A 43 -8.21 -6.63 2.97
C GLY A 43 -8.38 -6.25 4.44
N ALA A 44 -7.47 -5.44 4.98
CA ALA A 44 -7.51 -5.09 6.40
C ALA A 44 -8.83 -4.44 6.80
N PHE A 45 -9.36 -3.52 5.98
CA PHE A 45 -10.60 -2.83 6.32
C PHE A 45 -11.81 -3.74 6.19
N GLY A 46 -11.78 -4.65 5.23
CA GLY A 46 -12.83 -5.66 5.10
C GLY A 46 -12.84 -6.60 6.30
N GLU A 47 -11.65 -6.95 6.81
CA GLU A 47 -11.54 -7.78 8.00
C GLU A 47 -12.09 -7.07 9.24
N MET A 48 -11.85 -5.76 9.36
CA MET A 48 -12.43 -4.97 10.43
C MET A 48 -13.95 -5.00 10.38
N LYS A 49 -14.53 -4.91 9.18
CA LYS A 49 -15.98 -4.97 9.03
C LYS A 49 -16.54 -6.33 9.42
N ARG A 50 -15.82 -7.40 9.15
CA ARG A 50 -16.28 -8.74 9.56
C ARG A 50 -16.34 -8.89 11.07
N ARG A 51 -15.44 -8.22 11.80
CA ARG A 51 -15.43 -8.26 13.27
C ARG A 51 -16.40 -7.28 13.89
N ASP A 52 -16.65 -6.16 13.22
CA ASP A 52 -17.50 -5.09 13.72
C ASP A 52 -18.28 -4.52 12.54
N GLN A 53 -19.56 -4.85 12.45
CA GLN A 53 -20.39 -4.43 11.33
C GLN A 53 -20.57 -2.92 11.25
N ALA A 54 -20.27 -2.20 12.33
CA ALA A 54 -20.29 -0.75 12.30
C ALA A 54 -19.08 -0.15 11.56
N ALA A 55 -18.03 -0.91 11.38
CA ALA A 55 -16.86 -0.44 10.63
C ALA A 55 -17.22 -0.32 9.15
N ASP A 56 -16.82 0.78 8.54
CA ASP A 56 -17.11 1.07 7.13
C ASP A 56 -15.77 1.25 6.40
N PRO A 57 -15.36 0.27 5.58
CA PRO A 57 -14.08 0.36 4.87
C PRO A 57 -13.92 1.64 4.06
N GLN A 58 -15.00 2.12 3.41
CA GLN A 58 -14.93 3.34 2.63
C GLN A 58 -14.60 4.55 3.50
N LYS A 59 -15.23 4.66 4.67
CA LYS A 59 -14.97 5.77 5.57
C LYS A 59 -13.57 5.68 6.19
N ILE A 60 -13.12 4.47 6.49
CA ILE A 60 -11.77 4.28 7.02
C ILE A 60 -10.75 4.72 5.98
N ALA A 61 -10.94 4.31 4.72
CA ALA A 61 -10.05 4.70 3.64
C ALA A 61 -10.02 6.22 3.47
N GLU A 62 -11.19 6.87 3.50
CA GLU A 62 -11.27 8.32 3.39
C GLU A 62 -10.54 9.02 4.52
N SER A 63 -10.57 8.46 5.72
CA SER A 63 -9.93 9.08 6.88
C SER A 63 -8.42 9.14 6.76
N ILE A 64 -7.82 8.30 5.92
CA ILE A 64 -6.38 8.31 5.68
C ILE A 64 -6.00 8.84 4.30
N GLY A 65 -6.97 9.45 3.60
CA GLY A 65 -6.70 10.17 2.36
C GLY A 65 -7.14 9.51 1.07
N PHE A 66 -7.72 8.31 1.14
CA PHE A 66 -8.22 7.62 -0.05
C PHE A 66 -9.62 8.12 -0.38
N ARG A 67 -9.72 9.01 -1.36
CA ARG A 67 -10.99 9.57 -1.79
C ARG A 67 -11.41 8.94 -3.10
N GLY A 68 -12.71 8.73 -3.29
CA GLY A 68 -13.25 8.06 -4.44
C GLY A 68 -13.64 6.64 -4.09
N GLY A 69 -13.86 5.79 -5.10
CA GLY A 69 -14.38 4.45 -4.87
C GLY A 69 -13.39 3.33 -5.16
N ARG A 70 -12.39 3.59 -5.99
CA ARG A 70 -11.39 2.59 -6.35
C ARG A 70 -10.06 3.28 -6.55
N TRP A 71 -8.99 2.53 -6.31
CA TRP A 71 -7.63 3.09 -6.40
C TRP A 71 -6.71 2.15 -7.15
N LYS A 72 -5.83 2.75 -7.95
CA LYS A 72 -4.79 2.02 -8.65
C LYS A 72 -3.87 1.38 -7.63
N THR A 73 -3.58 0.09 -7.84
CA THR A 73 -2.70 -0.67 -6.96
C THR A 73 -1.65 -1.35 -7.80
N LEU A 74 -0.38 -1.20 -7.39
CA LEU A 74 0.74 -1.88 -8.00
C LEU A 74 1.11 -3.06 -7.11
N GLU A 75 0.80 -4.28 -7.59
CA GLU A 75 1.23 -5.50 -6.92
C GLU A 75 2.62 -5.86 -7.41
N THR A 76 3.47 -6.38 -6.54
CA THR A 76 4.89 -6.55 -6.84
C THR A 76 5.29 -7.98 -7.15
N GLY A 77 4.54 -8.97 -6.66
CA GLY A 77 4.92 -10.38 -6.83
C GLY A 77 6.16 -10.76 -6.05
N CYS A 78 6.55 -9.99 -5.06
CA CYS A 78 7.70 -10.30 -4.22
C CYS A 78 7.36 -11.36 -3.19
N ALA A 79 8.38 -12.00 -2.62
CA ALA A 79 8.18 -13.05 -1.61
C ALA A 79 7.45 -12.51 -0.38
N VAL A 80 7.82 -11.32 0.07
CA VAL A 80 7.02 -10.57 1.04
C VAL A 80 6.14 -9.65 0.22
N GLU A 81 4.87 -10.00 0.11
CA GLU A 81 3.97 -9.28 -0.77
C GLU A 81 3.65 -7.92 -0.22
N ILE A 82 4.09 -6.89 -0.89
CA ILE A 82 3.74 -5.51 -0.57
C ILE A 82 3.08 -4.93 -1.80
N SER A 83 1.88 -4.40 -1.62
CA SER A 83 1.14 -3.73 -2.68
C SER A 83 1.13 -2.24 -2.41
N TYR A 84 1.38 -1.45 -3.45
CA TYR A 84 1.41 0.01 -3.34
C TYR A 84 0.10 0.56 -3.88
N HIS A 85 -0.68 1.18 -3.00
CA HIS A 85 -1.98 1.75 -3.34
C HIS A 85 -1.82 3.25 -3.57
N PHE A 86 -2.26 3.73 -4.73
CA PHE A 86 -2.04 5.12 -5.10
C PHE A 86 -3.27 5.96 -4.75
N LEU A 87 -3.08 6.91 -3.83
CA LEU A 87 -4.11 7.91 -3.51
C LEU A 87 -4.26 8.88 -4.68
N ASP A 88 -3.13 9.22 -5.29
CA ASP A 88 -3.04 10.07 -6.47
C ASP A 88 -1.72 9.72 -7.19
N PRO A 89 -1.44 10.28 -8.38
CA PRO A 89 -0.22 9.90 -9.11
C PRO A 89 1.09 10.16 -8.38
N ALA A 90 1.09 11.00 -7.34
CA ALA A 90 2.31 11.38 -6.63
C ALA A 90 2.41 10.76 -5.24
N THR A 91 1.38 10.04 -4.78
CA THR A 91 1.34 9.54 -3.41
C THR A 91 0.86 8.09 -3.39
N ALA A 92 1.63 7.22 -2.79
CA ALA A 92 1.27 5.82 -2.63
C ALA A 92 1.33 5.44 -1.15
N ALA A 93 0.61 4.38 -0.78
CA ALA A 93 0.63 3.87 0.57
C ALA A 93 0.77 2.34 0.54
N PHE A 94 1.44 1.80 1.53
CA PHE A 94 1.52 0.35 1.70
C PHE A 94 1.44 0.00 3.18
N GLY A 95 0.97 -1.22 3.47
CA GLY A 95 0.89 -1.73 4.83
C GLY A 95 2.03 -2.67 5.13
N LEU A 96 2.58 -2.58 6.34
CA LEU A 96 3.62 -3.47 6.82
C LEU A 96 3.59 -3.51 8.34
N ASN A 97 3.47 -4.71 8.91
CA ASN A 97 3.50 -4.91 10.37
C ASN A 97 2.47 -4.03 11.09
N ASP A 98 1.25 -4.02 10.58
CA ASP A 98 0.10 -3.28 11.16
C ASP A 98 0.23 -1.76 11.08
N TYR A 99 1.18 -1.24 10.31
CA TYR A 99 1.33 0.18 10.06
C TYR A 99 1.10 0.48 8.59
N VAL A 100 0.63 1.69 8.30
CA VAL A 100 0.49 2.19 6.94
C VAL A 100 1.55 3.25 6.72
N TYR A 101 2.34 3.09 5.65
CA TYR A 101 3.40 4.01 5.29
C TYR A 101 3.01 4.73 4.00
N PHE A 102 3.30 6.01 3.94
CA PHE A 102 3.03 6.83 2.76
C PHE A 102 4.33 7.18 2.05
N LEU A 103 4.31 7.07 0.73
CA LEU A 103 5.43 7.43 -0.14
C LEU A 103 5.03 8.61 -0.99
N LYS A 104 5.92 9.59 -1.09
CA LYS A 104 5.71 10.73 -1.98
C LYS A 104 6.71 10.67 -3.11
N LYS A 105 6.22 10.94 -4.33
CA LYS A 105 7.08 10.95 -5.50
C LYS A 105 8.14 12.02 -5.34
N GLN A 106 9.41 11.65 -5.60
CA GLN A 106 10.51 12.58 -5.55
C GLN A 106 10.60 13.36 -6.86
N PRO A 107 11.04 14.64 -6.82
CA PRO A 107 11.22 15.43 -8.04
C PRO A 107 12.28 14.86 -8.95
#